data_a1250d195459b4350d1841dfd143a7e9
#
_entry.id   a1250d195459b4350d1841dfd143a7e9
#
_cell.length_a   1.000
_cell.length_b   1.000
_cell.length_c   1.000
_cell.angle_alpha   90.00
_cell.angle_beta   90.00
_cell.angle_gamma   90.00
#
_symmetry.space_group_name_H-M   'P 1'
#
loop_
_entity.id
_entity.type
_entity.pdbx_description
1 polymer ?
#
loop_
_entity_poly.entity_id
_entity_poly.type
_entity_poly.pdbx_seq_one_letter_code
_entity_poly.pdbx_strand_id
1 'polypeptide(L)'
;RGKIAQSMGYRVKEFFHKYFYEAAYPLKKYSRNIFWESMTQNTEKVKNLSKNFAINSQHQIIPDKNPVTLFSQNPIRIFRIFAWVSEKNYYLSYPIIRSIEDHVDQMCPIFINKDDQKEVQLCFKRVINGKYFSKSLRLLHEFGLLANFYIPEFKNICGLLQDIYVHHFPTDIHVLSALDILNGLEIDEDTDPFLRNLYHSIRDKTTLKLSVLLHDIGKGIRSPGQNEELLGARLVPEILQHLGY
;
A
#
# COMPACT_ATOMS: atom_id res chain seq x y z
N ARG A 1 2.63 24.07 22.49
CA ARG A 1 2.84 22.79 21.78
C ARG A 1 2.16 21.63 22.49
N GLY A 2 2.39 21.42 23.82
CA GLY A 2 1.75 20.35 24.60
C GLY A 2 0.22 20.41 24.61
N LYS A 3 -0.37 21.59 24.73
CA LYS A 3 -1.84 21.78 24.69
C LYS A 3 -2.47 21.35 23.37
N ILE A 4 -1.79 21.61 22.25
CA ILE A 4 -2.28 21.21 20.91
C ILE A 4 -2.22 19.69 20.76
N ALA A 5 -1.11 19.04 21.14
CA ALA A 5 -1.00 17.60 21.10
C ALA A 5 -2.10 16.92 21.96
N GLN A 6 -2.31 17.42 23.19
CA GLN A 6 -3.34 16.91 24.09
C GLN A 6 -4.76 17.09 23.54
N SER A 7 -5.08 18.27 22.94
CA SER A 7 -6.40 18.49 22.33
C SER A 7 -6.69 17.58 21.13
N MET A 8 -5.66 17.05 20.49
CA MET A 8 -5.74 16.10 19.40
C MET A 8 -5.60 14.62 19.85
N GLY A 9 -5.52 14.37 21.17
CA GLY A 9 -5.41 13.01 21.72
C GLY A 9 -4.02 12.38 21.62
N TYR A 10 -2.99 13.16 21.28
CA TYR A 10 -1.60 12.67 21.17
C TYR A 10 -0.75 13.05 22.38
N ARG A 11 0.25 12.21 22.70
CA ARG A 11 1.39 12.67 23.49
C ARG A 11 2.22 13.65 22.66
N VAL A 12 2.92 14.58 23.34
CA VAL A 12 3.70 15.62 22.64
C VAL A 12 4.72 15.03 21.66
N LYS A 13 5.37 13.92 22.01
CA LYS A 13 6.34 13.24 21.15
C LYS A 13 5.66 12.58 19.94
N GLU A 14 4.57 11.86 20.13
CA GLU A 14 3.76 11.25 19.08
C GLU A 14 3.28 12.27 18.05
N PHE A 15 2.81 13.43 18.55
CA PHE A 15 2.40 14.54 17.71
C PHE A 15 3.52 15.05 16.81
N PHE A 16 4.73 15.27 17.35
CA PHE A 16 5.87 15.72 16.56
C PHE A 16 6.32 14.69 15.55
N HIS A 17 6.37 13.42 15.93
CA HIS A 17 6.79 12.37 15.03
C HIS A 17 5.80 12.20 13.87
N LYS A 18 4.49 12.24 14.16
CA LYS A 18 3.47 12.17 13.11
C LYS A 18 3.66 13.28 12.08
N TYR A 19 3.75 14.53 12.51
CA TYR A 19 3.94 15.66 11.59
C TYR A 19 5.29 15.64 10.88
N PHE A 20 6.35 15.16 11.54
CA PHE A 20 7.64 14.96 10.88
C PHE A 20 7.52 13.95 9.72
N TYR A 21 6.90 12.81 9.96
CA TYR A 21 6.73 11.79 8.91
C TYR A 21 5.78 12.26 7.82
N GLU A 22 4.70 12.94 8.14
CA GLU A 22 3.79 13.56 7.15
C GLU A 22 4.52 14.52 6.22
N ALA A 23 5.51 15.26 6.71
CA ALA A 23 6.36 16.11 5.89
C ALA A 23 7.45 15.33 5.13
N ALA A 24 8.01 14.28 5.73
CA ALA A 24 9.08 13.49 5.13
C ALA A 24 8.61 12.62 3.95
N TYR A 25 7.38 12.12 3.97
CA TYR A 25 6.83 11.31 2.88
C TYR A 25 6.78 12.06 1.54
N PRO A 26 6.24 13.28 1.45
CA PRO A 26 6.28 14.05 0.22
C PRO A 26 7.71 14.29 -0.28
N LEU A 27 8.66 14.63 0.61
CA LEU A 27 10.06 14.84 0.23
C LEU A 27 10.70 13.57 -0.36
N LYS A 28 10.46 12.41 0.25
CA LYS A 28 10.90 11.12 -0.28
C LYS A 28 10.28 10.83 -1.65
N LYS A 29 9.00 11.12 -1.82
CA LYS A 29 8.27 10.98 -3.09
C LYS A 29 8.89 11.86 -4.17
N TYR A 30 9.10 13.15 -3.91
CA TYR A 30 9.69 14.09 -4.88
C TYR A 30 11.12 13.69 -5.26
N SER A 31 11.99 13.35 -4.29
CA SER A 31 13.35 12.93 -4.59
C SER A 31 13.41 11.67 -5.44
N ARG A 32 12.53 10.71 -5.17
CA ARG A 32 12.37 9.50 -5.98
C ARG A 32 11.91 9.83 -7.40
N ASN A 33 10.96 10.74 -7.57
CA ASN A 33 10.45 11.11 -8.88
C ASN A 33 11.51 11.79 -9.74
N ILE A 34 12.31 12.71 -9.16
CA ILE A 34 13.46 13.33 -9.85
C ILE A 34 14.47 12.26 -10.28
N PHE A 35 14.79 11.30 -9.40
CA PHE A 35 15.68 10.21 -9.74
C PHE A 35 15.14 9.37 -10.90
N TRP A 36 13.88 8.95 -10.83
CA TRP A 36 13.25 8.14 -11.87
C TRP A 36 13.12 8.90 -13.20
N GLU A 37 12.81 10.19 -13.18
CA GLU A 37 12.76 11.02 -14.39
C GLU A 37 14.11 11.03 -15.12
N SER A 38 15.21 11.09 -14.37
CA SER A 38 16.57 11.08 -14.94
C SER A 38 16.97 9.71 -15.50
N MET A 39 16.38 8.61 -15.02
CA MET A 39 16.75 7.23 -15.39
C MET A 39 15.87 6.61 -16.48
N THR A 40 14.66 7.12 -16.71
CA THR A 40 13.70 6.48 -17.62
C THR A 40 13.71 7.11 -19.00
N GLN A 41 14.63 6.68 -19.85
CA GLN A 41 14.61 7.03 -21.28
C GLN A 41 14.20 5.87 -22.20
N ASN A 42 14.07 4.65 -21.67
CA ASN A 42 13.76 3.48 -22.52
C ASN A 42 12.26 3.19 -22.56
N THR A 43 11.63 3.54 -23.66
CA THR A 43 10.21 3.26 -23.96
C THR A 43 10.02 2.09 -24.93
N GLU A 44 11.10 1.36 -25.26
CA GLU A 44 11.02 0.24 -26.21
C GLU A 44 10.13 -0.88 -25.67
N LYS A 45 9.05 -1.14 -26.39
CA LYS A 45 8.03 -2.11 -26.05
C LYS A 45 8.50 -3.51 -26.38
N VAL A 46 8.52 -4.39 -25.40
CA VAL A 46 8.88 -5.81 -25.56
C VAL A 46 7.65 -6.70 -25.62
N LYS A 47 6.65 -6.43 -24.77
CA LYS A 47 5.46 -7.29 -24.65
C LYS A 47 4.21 -6.50 -24.29
N ASN A 48 3.08 -6.81 -24.91
CA ASN A 48 1.78 -6.29 -24.49
C ASN A 48 1.30 -6.99 -23.22
N LEU A 49 0.85 -6.20 -22.23
CA LEU A 49 0.11 -6.68 -21.07
C LEU A 49 -1.40 -6.64 -21.30
N SER A 50 -1.85 -5.62 -21.99
CA SER A 50 -3.25 -5.40 -22.32
C SER A 50 -3.35 -4.45 -23.52
N LYS A 51 -4.58 -4.09 -23.89
CA LYS A 51 -4.84 -3.09 -24.94
C LYS A 51 -4.20 -1.71 -24.67
N ASN A 52 -3.91 -1.41 -23.40
CA ASN A 52 -3.49 -0.06 -22.97
C ASN A 52 -2.11 -0.03 -22.32
N PHE A 53 -1.52 -1.18 -22.02
CA PHE A 53 -0.25 -1.28 -21.29
C PHE A 53 0.65 -2.34 -21.88
N ALA A 54 1.94 -2.06 -21.87
CA ALA A 54 2.99 -2.97 -22.31
C ALA A 54 4.11 -3.04 -21.24
N ILE A 55 5.08 -3.91 -21.48
CA ILE A 55 6.32 -4.05 -20.71
C ILE A 55 7.48 -3.67 -21.60
N ASN A 56 8.41 -2.87 -21.06
CA ASN A 56 9.69 -2.58 -21.70
C ASN A 56 10.78 -3.58 -21.30
N SER A 57 11.98 -3.45 -21.89
CA SER A 57 13.15 -4.30 -21.59
C SER A 57 13.65 -4.21 -20.13
N GLN A 58 13.26 -3.20 -19.39
CA GLN A 58 13.57 -3.01 -17.97
C GLN A 58 12.49 -3.59 -17.03
N HIS A 59 11.57 -4.41 -17.55
CA HIS A 59 10.44 -4.97 -16.80
C HIS A 59 9.52 -3.90 -16.18
N GLN A 60 9.44 -2.72 -16.83
CA GLN A 60 8.55 -1.65 -16.39
C GLN A 60 7.23 -1.69 -17.17
N ILE A 61 6.14 -1.46 -16.46
CA ILE A 61 4.83 -1.21 -17.09
C ILE A 61 4.89 0.17 -17.74
N ILE A 62 4.72 0.19 -19.04
CA ILE A 62 4.64 1.41 -19.85
C ILE A 62 3.24 1.57 -20.44
N PRO A 63 2.76 2.81 -20.60
CA PRO A 63 1.49 3.05 -21.25
C PRO A 63 1.61 2.89 -22.77
N ASP A 64 0.63 2.25 -23.39
CA ASP A 64 0.55 2.12 -24.87
C ASP A 64 -0.09 3.35 -25.52
N LYS A 65 -0.66 4.24 -24.72
CA LYS A 65 -1.28 5.53 -25.08
C LYS A 65 -0.92 6.59 -24.05
N ASN A 66 -1.34 7.84 -24.29
CA ASN A 66 -1.15 8.88 -23.29
C ASN A 66 -1.76 8.45 -21.93
N PRO A 67 -0.95 8.32 -20.87
CA PRO A 67 -1.40 7.80 -19.58
C PRO A 67 -2.44 8.71 -18.91
N VAL A 68 -2.40 10.02 -19.13
CA VAL A 68 -3.40 10.96 -18.62
C VAL A 68 -4.81 10.59 -19.12
N THR A 69 -4.95 10.35 -20.43
CA THR A 69 -6.24 9.95 -21.01
C THR A 69 -6.65 8.53 -20.61
N LEU A 70 -5.70 7.64 -20.32
CA LEU A 70 -5.99 6.27 -19.92
C LEU A 70 -6.70 6.22 -18.55
N PHE A 71 -6.23 6.99 -17.58
CA PHE A 71 -6.79 6.96 -16.23
C PHE A 71 -8.02 7.85 -16.07
N SER A 72 -8.08 9.00 -16.76
CA SER A 72 -9.29 9.83 -16.77
C SER A 72 -10.49 9.11 -17.39
N GLN A 73 -10.27 8.27 -18.42
CA GLN A 73 -11.35 7.48 -19.02
C GLN A 73 -11.78 6.29 -18.17
N ASN A 74 -10.86 5.65 -17.46
CA ASN A 74 -11.15 4.52 -16.60
C ASN A 74 -10.11 4.41 -15.47
N PRO A 75 -10.40 4.99 -14.28
CA PRO A 75 -9.50 5.01 -13.14
C PRO A 75 -9.21 3.61 -12.55
N ILE A 76 -10.11 2.64 -12.75
CA ILE A 76 -9.92 1.26 -12.26
C ILE A 76 -8.65 0.62 -12.84
N ARG A 77 -8.20 1.08 -14.00
CA ARG A 77 -6.94 0.64 -14.59
C ARG A 77 -5.74 0.80 -13.66
N ILE A 78 -5.77 1.80 -12.76
CA ILE A 78 -4.74 2.00 -11.74
C ILE A 78 -4.64 0.77 -10.84
N PHE A 79 -5.74 0.26 -10.34
CA PHE A 79 -5.76 -0.91 -9.44
C PHE A 79 -5.27 -2.19 -10.13
N ARG A 80 -5.56 -2.37 -11.41
CA ARG A 80 -5.05 -3.50 -12.21
C ARG A 80 -3.53 -3.51 -12.33
N ILE A 81 -2.90 -2.34 -12.40
CA ILE A 81 -1.45 -2.21 -12.46
C ILE A 81 -0.80 -2.81 -11.21
N PHE A 82 -1.34 -2.50 -10.03
CA PHE A 82 -0.81 -3.04 -8.78
C PHE A 82 -1.00 -4.55 -8.65
N ALA A 83 -2.07 -5.11 -9.19
CA ALA A 83 -2.22 -6.56 -9.30
C ALA A 83 -1.10 -7.17 -10.16
N TRP A 84 -0.75 -6.59 -11.30
CA TRP A 84 0.37 -7.06 -12.13
C TRP A 84 1.74 -6.91 -11.44
N VAL A 85 1.96 -5.82 -10.71
CA VAL A 85 3.16 -5.63 -9.89
C VAL A 85 3.31 -6.78 -8.89
N SER A 86 2.23 -7.11 -8.19
CA SER A 86 2.22 -8.19 -7.20
C SER A 86 2.43 -9.58 -7.80
N GLU A 87 1.84 -9.85 -8.96
CA GLU A 87 1.92 -11.16 -9.61
C GLU A 87 3.25 -11.41 -10.34
N LYS A 88 3.85 -10.38 -10.94
CA LYS A 88 4.93 -10.51 -11.93
C LYS A 88 6.20 -9.73 -11.60
N ASN A 89 6.28 -9.09 -10.45
CA ASN A 89 7.41 -8.24 -10.04
C ASN A 89 7.72 -7.09 -11.01
N TYR A 90 6.73 -6.59 -11.70
CA TYR A 90 6.94 -5.46 -12.59
C TYR A 90 7.25 -4.18 -11.80
N TYR A 91 7.89 -3.23 -12.48
CA TYR A 91 8.12 -1.87 -12.00
C TYR A 91 7.17 -0.92 -12.72
N LEU A 92 7.01 0.29 -12.16
CA LEU A 92 6.24 1.35 -12.80
C LEU A 92 7.18 2.26 -13.58
N SER A 93 6.85 2.58 -14.81
CA SER A 93 7.57 3.61 -15.55
C SER A 93 7.20 5.01 -15.03
N TYR A 94 8.08 5.98 -15.22
CA TYR A 94 7.84 7.36 -14.77
C TYR A 94 6.52 7.96 -15.30
N PRO A 95 6.14 7.81 -16.59
CA PRO A 95 4.83 8.28 -17.08
C PRO A 95 3.63 7.69 -16.35
N ILE A 96 3.72 6.42 -15.95
CA ILE A 96 2.67 5.77 -15.14
C ILE A 96 2.64 6.35 -13.73
N ILE A 97 3.80 6.52 -13.09
CA ILE A 97 3.92 7.10 -11.74
C ILE A 97 3.28 8.49 -11.71
N ARG A 98 3.70 9.37 -12.61
CA ARG A 98 3.17 10.73 -12.70
C ARG A 98 1.67 10.75 -12.93
N SER A 99 1.21 9.93 -13.87
CA SER A 99 -0.22 9.90 -14.17
C SER A 99 -1.06 9.35 -13.01
N ILE A 100 -0.57 8.39 -12.23
CA ILE A 100 -1.24 7.93 -10.99
C ILE A 100 -1.31 9.09 -10.00
N GLU A 101 -0.19 9.79 -9.75
CA GLU A 101 -0.13 10.92 -8.82
C GLU A 101 -1.11 12.03 -9.18
N ASP A 102 -1.18 12.37 -10.46
CA ASP A 102 -2.06 13.44 -10.96
C ASP A 102 -3.57 13.06 -10.86
N HIS A 103 -3.90 11.77 -10.79
CA HIS A 103 -5.29 11.30 -10.77
C HIS A 103 -5.78 10.84 -9.39
N VAL A 104 -4.90 10.42 -8.49
CA VAL A 104 -5.31 9.87 -7.17
C VAL A 104 -6.17 10.84 -6.39
N ASP A 105 -5.82 12.12 -6.37
CA ASP A 105 -6.59 13.14 -5.64
C ASP A 105 -7.97 13.41 -6.26
N GLN A 106 -8.13 13.13 -7.55
CA GLN A 106 -9.39 13.28 -8.28
C GLN A 106 -10.29 12.03 -8.22
N MET A 107 -9.73 10.90 -7.78
CA MET A 107 -10.45 9.62 -7.71
C MET A 107 -11.39 9.48 -6.52
N CYS A 108 -11.34 10.41 -5.57
CA CYS A 108 -12.13 10.38 -4.34
C CYS A 108 -13.60 10.73 -4.64
N PRO A 109 -14.39 10.11 -5.24
CA PRO A 109 -15.71 9.49 -5.07
C PRO A 109 -16.08 8.44 -6.15
N ILE A 110 -15.12 7.80 -6.78
CA ILE A 110 -15.30 7.03 -8.02
C ILE A 110 -16.08 5.73 -7.83
N PHE A 111 -16.23 5.24 -6.59
CA PHE A 111 -16.96 3.99 -6.34
C PHE A 111 -18.47 4.19 -6.31
N ILE A 112 -19.00 4.85 -7.35
CA ILE A 112 -20.41 5.13 -7.47
C ILE A 112 -21.22 3.89 -7.87
N ASN A 113 -20.58 2.90 -8.52
CA ASN A 113 -21.30 1.70 -8.94
C ASN A 113 -20.71 0.40 -8.36
N LYS A 114 -21.61 -0.60 -8.19
CA LYS A 114 -21.26 -1.90 -7.57
C LYS A 114 -20.26 -2.72 -8.41
N ASP A 115 -20.22 -2.50 -9.71
CA ASP A 115 -19.35 -3.29 -10.60
C ASP A 115 -17.90 -2.79 -10.49
N ASP A 116 -17.69 -1.49 -10.41
CA ASP A 116 -16.38 -0.89 -10.16
C ASP A 116 -15.84 -1.33 -8.79
N GLN A 117 -16.69 -1.34 -7.76
CA GLN A 117 -16.32 -1.82 -6.44
C GLN A 117 -15.86 -3.28 -6.46
N LYS A 118 -16.60 -4.16 -7.15
CA LYS A 118 -16.22 -5.57 -7.28
C LYS A 118 -14.89 -5.74 -8.01
N GLU A 119 -14.65 -4.94 -9.05
CA GLU A 119 -13.38 -5.01 -9.77
C GLU A 119 -12.20 -4.56 -8.91
N VAL A 120 -12.36 -3.50 -8.12
CA VAL A 120 -11.34 -3.02 -7.17
C VAL A 120 -11.07 -4.07 -6.09
N GLN A 121 -12.12 -4.70 -5.54
CA GLN A 121 -11.99 -5.82 -4.60
C GLN A 121 -11.23 -6.99 -5.23
N LEU A 122 -11.54 -7.34 -6.47
CA LEU A 122 -10.82 -8.38 -7.20
C LEU A 122 -9.33 -8.02 -7.39
N CYS A 123 -9.03 -6.78 -7.73
CA CYS A 123 -7.65 -6.31 -7.84
C CYS A 123 -6.92 -6.42 -6.50
N PHE A 124 -7.56 -6.08 -5.37
CA PHE A 124 -6.96 -6.23 -4.04
C PHE A 124 -6.67 -7.70 -3.71
N LYS A 125 -7.61 -8.61 -3.98
CA LYS A 125 -7.41 -10.05 -3.79
C LYS A 125 -6.23 -10.57 -4.62
N ARG A 126 -6.05 -10.08 -5.85
CA ARG A 126 -4.89 -10.40 -6.69
C ARG A 126 -3.60 -9.83 -6.11
N VAL A 127 -3.63 -8.62 -5.53
CA VAL A 127 -2.48 -8.04 -4.82
C VAL A 127 -2.08 -8.92 -3.65
N ILE A 128 -2.99 -9.26 -2.75
CA ILE A 128 -2.70 -10.08 -1.55
C ILE A 128 -2.20 -11.47 -1.93
N ASN A 129 -2.76 -12.09 -2.98
CA ASN A 129 -2.40 -13.44 -3.39
C ASN A 129 -1.20 -13.50 -4.37
N GLY A 130 -0.71 -12.35 -4.83
CA GLY A 130 0.47 -12.30 -5.70
C GLY A 130 1.75 -12.65 -4.96
N LYS A 131 2.74 -13.18 -5.71
CA LYS A 131 4.05 -13.59 -5.17
C LYS A 131 4.85 -12.40 -4.58
N TYR A 132 4.63 -11.18 -5.08
CA TYR A 132 5.33 -9.96 -4.67
C TYR A 132 4.37 -8.96 -4.01
N PHE A 133 3.50 -9.47 -3.14
CA PHE A 133 2.40 -8.71 -2.54
C PHE A 133 2.88 -7.54 -1.70
N SER A 134 3.97 -7.67 -0.95
CA SER A 134 4.47 -6.59 -0.10
C SER A 134 4.93 -5.38 -0.90
N LYS A 135 5.64 -5.62 -2.02
CA LYS A 135 6.03 -4.56 -2.96
C LYS A 135 4.82 -3.77 -3.47
N SER A 136 3.76 -4.47 -3.84
CA SER A 136 2.54 -3.83 -4.33
C SER A 136 1.81 -3.06 -3.24
N LEU A 137 1.72 -3.61 -2.01
CA LEU A 137 1.12 -2.92 -0.87
C LEU A 137 1.89 -1.66 -0.47
N ARG A 138 3.23 -1.69 -0.52
CA ARG A 138 4.05 -0.48 -0.32
C ARG A 138 3.74 0.60 -1.35
N LEU A 139 3.67 0.24 -2.61
CA LEU A 139 3.32 1.19 -3.66
C LEU A 139 1.89 1.73 -3.47
N LEU A 140 0.92 0.87 -3.17
CA LEU A 140 -0.45 1.31 -2.85
C LEU A 140 -0.48 2.30 -1.68
N HIS A 141 0.34 2.07 -0.64
CA HIS A 141 0.49 2.99 0.48
C HIS A 141 1.17 4.31 0.05
N GLU A 142 2.27 4.23 -0.69
CA GLU A 142 3.01 5.40 -1.17
C GLU A 142 2.19 6.33 -2.08
N PHE A 143 1.27 5.77 -2.86
CA PHE A 143 0.31 6.54 -3.68
C PHE A 143 -0.96 6.93 -2.90
N GLY A 144 -1.08 6.58 -1.63
CA GLY A 144 -2.26 6.85 -0.81
C GLY A 144 -3.47 5.97 -1.14
N LEU A 145 -3.35 5.03 -2.09
CA LEU A 145 -4.45 4.19 -2.55
C LEU A 145 -4.91 3.19 -1.48
N LEU A 146 -3.97 2.69 -0.66
CA LEU A 146 -4.29 1.76 0.43
C LEU A 146 -5.27 2.38 1.43
N ALA A 147 -4.98 3.59 1.90
CA ALA A 147 -5.77 4.30 2.90
C ALA A 147 -6.99 5.03 2.32
N ASN A 148 -6.99 5.41 1.05
CA ASN A 148 -8.12 6.14 0.47
C ASN A 148 -9.20 5.21 -0.11
N PHE A 149 -8.82 3.98 -0.54
CA PHE A 149 -9.74 3.13 -1.28
C PHE A 149 -9.94 1.74 -0.68
N TYR A 150 -8.90 1.14 -0.12
CA TYR A 150 -8.97 -0.23 0.36
C TYR A 150 -9.27 -0.33 1.86
N ILE A 151 -8.53 0.43 2.67
CA ILE A 151 -8.61 0.37 4.14
C ILE A 151 -8.58 1.81 4.66
N PRO A 152 -9.72 2.54 4.67
CA PRO A 152 -9.75 3.93 5.14
C PRO A 152 -9.20 4.12 6.56
N GLU A 153 -9.36 3.13 7.43
CA GLU A 153 -8.86 3.11 8.80
C GLU A 153 -7.33 3.14 8.86
N PHE A 154 -6.64 2.66 7.81
CA PHE A 154 -5.19 2.68 7.71
C PHE A 154 -4.60 4.10 7.77
N LYS A 155 -5.39 5.10 7.35
CA LYS A 155 -5.03 6.51 7.46
C LYS A 155 -4.70 6.94 8.89
N ASN A 156 -5.38 6.34 9.87
CA ASN A 156 -5.20 6.69 11.28
C ASN A 156 -3.87 6.20 11.86
N ILE A 157 -3.26 5.19 11.26
CA ILE A 157 -1.94 4.67 11.67
C ILE A 157 -0.78 5.23 10.83
N CYS A 158 -1.06 5.97 9.75
CA CYS A 158 -0.02 6.61 8.94
C CYS A 158 0.77 7.62 9.76
N GLY A 159 2.09 7.45 9.81
CA GLY A 159 2.99 8.31 10.58
C GLY A 159 2.79 8.24 12.11
N LEU A 160 1.95 7.35 12.61
CA LEU A 160 1.70 7.19 14.05
C LEU A 160 2.88 6.49 14.73
N LEU A 161 3.57 7.19 15.61
CA LEU A 161 4.61 6.64 16.46
C LEU A 161 4.17 6.73 17.92
N GLN A 162 3.92 5.58 18.57
CA GLN A 162 3.36 5.53 19.92
C GLN A 162 4.41 5.73 21.00
N ASP A 163 5.49 4.96 21.00
CA ASP A 163 6.57 5.06 21.97
C ASP A 163 7.93 4.92 21.28
N ILE A 164 8.71 6.01 21.28
CA ILE A 164 10.02 6.06 20.62
C ILE A 164 11.08 5.17 21.27
N TYR A 165 10.85 4.71 22.52
CA TYR A 165 11.78 3.80 23.19
C TYR A 165 11.56 2.33 22.83
N VAL A 166 10.37 2.01 22.30
CA VAL A 166 9.96 0.65 21.95
C VAL A 166 9.81 0.49 20.42
N HIS A 167 9.35 1.54 19.75
CA HIS A 167 9.06 1.50 18.32
C HIS A 167 10.02 2.41 17.53
N HIS A 168 10.82 1.81 16.64
CA HIS A 168 11.76 2.53 15.78
C HIS A 168 11.08 3.11 14.53
N PHE A 169 9.90 2.63 14.16
CA PHE A 169 9.16 3.01 12.96
C PHE A 169 7.73 3.42 13.30
N PRO A 170 7.13 4.33 12.50
CA PRO A 170 5.69 4.57 12.55
C PRO A 170 4.91 3.27 12.30
N THR A 171 3.69 3.20 12.82
CA THR A 171 2.87 1.99 12.80
C THR A 171 2.61 1.49 11.39
N ASP A 172 2.34 2.36 10.42
CA ASP A 172 2.18 2.00 9.01
C ASP A 172 3.45 1.37 8.41
N ILE A 173 4.61 1.95 8.70
CA ILE A 173 5.90 1.41 8.22
C ILE A 173 6.24 0.09 8.93
N HIS A 174 5.91 -0.04 10.22
CA HIS A 174 6.04 -1.30 10.96
C HIS A 174 5.22 -2.41 10.29
N VAL A 175 3.95 -2.17 10.02
CA VAL A 175 3.06 -3.13 9.34
C VAL A 175 3.61 -3.52 7.96
N LEU A 176 4.02 -2.55 7.15
CA LEU A 176 4.58 -2.82 5.83
C LEU A 176 5.90 -3.58 5.90
N SER A 177 6.73 -3.31 6.91
CA SER A 177 7.99 -4.04 7.12
C SER A 177 7.75 -5.49 7.57
N ALA A 178 6.73 -5.72 8.39
CA ALA A 178 6.31 -7.09 8.75
C ALA A 178 5.83 -7.88 7.51
N LEU A 179 5.12 -7.22 6.60
CA LEU A 179 4.71 -7.82 5.32
C LEU A 179 5.90 -8.08 4.38
N ASP A 180 6.94 -7.23 4.39
CA ASP A 180 8.16 -7.50 3.62
C ASP A 180 8.89 -8.74 4.14
N ILE A 181 9.02 -8.88 5.47
CA ILE A 181 9.61 -10.07 6.09
C ILE A 181 8.79 -11.31 5.72
N LEU A 182 7.46 -11.23 5.85
CA LEU A 182 6.56 -12.32 5.47
C LEU A 182 6.71 -12.71 4.00
N ASN A 183 6.83 -11.71 3.10
CA ASN A 183 7.03 -11.96 1.68
C ASN A 183 8.43 -12.55 1.40
N GLY A 184 9.46 -12.16 2.16
CA GLY A 184 10.78 -12.76 2.09
C GLY A 184 10.75 -14.28 2.32
N LEU A 185 9.92 -14.76 3.26
CA LEU A 185 9.75 -16.21 3.49
C LEU A 185 9.22 -16.97 2.26
N GLU A 186 8.53 -16.29 1.35
CA GLU A 186 8.02 -16.87 0.12
C GLU A 186 9.02 -16.84 -1.04
N ILE A 187 9.81 -15.75 -1.16
CA ILE A 187 10.59 -15.47 -2.36
C ILE A 187 12.10 -15.57 -2.19
N ASP A 188 12.62 -15.42 -0.95
CA ASP A 188 14.04 -15.33 -0.67
C ASP A 188 14.56 -16.68 -0.16
N GLU A 189 15.55 -17.23 -0.88
CA GLU A 189 16.15 -18.52 -0.56
C GLU A 189 17.12 -18.44 0.62
N ASP A 190 17.63 -17.26 0.95
CA ASP A 190 18.55 -17.02 2.06
C ASP A 190 17.84 -16.83 3.42
N THR A 191 16.51 -16.86 3.45
CA THR A 191 15.75 -16.81 4.72
C THR A 191 15.93 -18.08 5.54
N ASP A 192 15.76 -17.95 6.89
CA ASP A 192 15.83 -19.07 7.82
C ASP A 192 14.96 -20.26 7.33
N PRO A 193 15.58 -21.45 7.10
CA PRO A 193 14.87 -22.60 6.56
C PRO A 193 13.71 -23.07 7.43
N PHE A 194 13.80 -22.93 8.75
CA PHE A 194 12.74 -23.31 9.69
C PHE A 194 11.51 -22.41 9.51
N LEU A 195 11.72 -21.09 9.50
CA LEU A 195 10.62 -20.12 9.30
C LEU A 195 10.00 -20.26 7.90
N ARG A 196 10.83 -20.49 6.88
CA ARG A 196 10.36 -20.75 5.52
C ARG A 196 9.48 -21.99 5.43
N ASN A 197 9.92 -23.12 6.03
CA ASN A 197 9.13 -24.35 6.08
C ASN A 197 7.83 -24.15 6.84
N LEU A 198 7.86 -23.44 7.97
CA LEU A 198 6.68 -23.09 8.72
C LEU A 198 5.69 -22.27 7.87
N TYR A 199 6.16 -21.23 7.19
CA TYR A 199 5.34 -20.44 6.27
C TYR A 199 4.71 -21.31 5.17
N HIS A 200 5.49 -22.21 4.56
CA HIS A 200 4.96 -23.09 3.51
C HIS A 200 3.94 -24.10 4.02
N SER A 201 4.00 -24.49 5.29
CA SER A 201 3.02 -25.41 5.92
C SER A 201 1.65 -24.75 6.18
N ILE A 202 1.59 -23.41 6.20
CA ILE A 202 0.33 -22.68 6.43
C ILE A 202 -0.57 -22.83 5.20
N ARG A 203 -1.77 -23.36 5.42
CA ARG A 203 -2.76 -23.59 4.34
C ARG A 203 -3.36 -22.29 3.83
N ASP A 204 -3.79 -21.43 4.73
CA ASP A 204 -4.43 -20.15 4.40
C ASP A 204 -3.45 -18.98 4.57
N LYS A 205 -2.65 -18.78 3.54
CA LYS A 205 -1.70 -17.65 3.47
C LYS A 205 -2.40 -16.31 3.32
N THR A 206 -3.60 -16.29 2.75
CA THR A 206 -4.40 -15.06 2.60
C THR A 206 -4.78 -14.51 3.96
N THR A 207 -5.34 -15.35 4.83
CA THR A 207 -5.67 -14.96 6.21
C THR A 207 -4.43 -14.51 6.96
N LEU A 208 -3.29 -15.19 6.85
CA LEU A 208 -2.04 -14.77 7.48
C LEU A 208 -1.61 -13.38 7.00
N LYS A 209 -1.59 -13.13 5.68
CA LYS A 209 -1.20 -11.84 5.09
C LYS A 209 -2.13 -10.71 5.54
N LEU A 210 -3.45 -10.96 5.58
CA LEU A 210 -4.45 -10.00 6.07
C LEU A 210 -4.31 -9.76 7.58
N SER A 211 -4.03 -10.80 8.37
CA SER A 211 -3.78 -10.65 9.81
C SER A 211 -2.57 -9.77 10.08
N VAL A 212 -1.46 -9.96 9.34
CA VAL A 212 -0.27 -9.09 9.45
C VAL A 212 -0.57 -7.66 8.97
N LEU A 213 -1.38 -7.47 7.92
CA LEU A 213 -1.76 -6.15 7.44
C LEU A 213 -2.62 -5.38 8.45
N LEU A 214 -3.47 -6.06 9.20
CA LEU A 214 -4.50 -5.44 10.04
C LEU A 214 -4.22 -5.51 11.55
N HIS A 215 -3.14 -6.20 12.01
CA HIS A 215 -2.92 -6.47 13.43
C HIS A 215 -2.86 -5.21 14.32
N ASP A 216 -2.37 -4.12 13.77
CA ASP A 216 -2.16 -2.85 14.48
C ASP A 216 -3.21 -1.76 14.13
N ILE A 217 -4.26 -2.10 13.38
CA ILE A 217 -5.23 -1.11 12.88
C ILE A 217 -5.95 -0.36 14.01
N GLY A 218 -6.16 -1.02 15.15
CA GLY A 218 -6.79 -0.44 16.33
C GLY A 218 -5.99 0.66 17.02
N LYS A 219 -4.68 0.72 16.78
CA LYS A 219 -3.80 1.76 17.35
C LYS A 219 -4.20 3.16 16.90
N GLY A 220 -4.72 3.29 15.68
CA GLY A 220 -5.10 4.57 15.09
C GLY A 220 -6.34 5.23 15.69
N ILE A 221 -7.20 4.46 16.37
CA ILE A 221 -8.45 4.94 16.96
C ILE A 221 -8.49 4.87 18.50
N ARG A 222 -7.38 4.45 19.11
CA ARG A 222 -7.29 4.25 20.55
C ARG A 222 -7.40 5.57 21.32
N SER A 223 -8.29 5.60 22.31
CA SER A 223 -8.30 6.60 23.37
C SER A 223 -7.54 6.10 24.60
N PRO A 224 -7.05 7.00 25.49
CA PRO A 224 -6.38 6.59 26.73
C PRO A 224 -7.21 5.58 27.54
N GLY A 225 -6.59 4.47 27.93
CA GLY A 225 -7.25 3.41 28.71
C GLY A 225 -8.04 2.38 27.90
N GLN A 226 -8.12 2.52 26.56
CA GLN A 226 -8.74 1.51 25.71
C GLN A 226 -7.73 0.46 25.25
N ASN A 227 -8.20 -0.79 25.10
CA ASN A 227 -7.42 -1.89 24.53
C ASN A 227 -7.45 -1.82 23.01
N GLU A 228 -6.28 -1.58 22.39
CA GLU A 228 -6.13 -1.42 20.94
C GLU A 228 -6.40 -2.69 20.15
N GLU A 229 -6.12 -3.85 20.73
CA GLU A 229 -6.37 -5.15 20.08
C GLU A 229 -7.88 -5.43 19.98
N LEU A 230 -8.65 -5.12 21.05
CA LEU A 230 -10.10 -5.23 21.00
C LEU A 230 -10.74 -4.24 20.02
N LEU A 231 -10.19 -3.03 19.91
CA LEU A 231 -10.65 -2.05 18.92
C LEU A 231 -10.36 -2.53 17.51
N GLY A 232 -9.16 -3.04 17.26
CA GLY A 232 -8.79 -3.64 15.98
C GLY A 232 -9.72 -4.81 15.61
N ALA A 233 -9.94 -5.73 16.53
CA ALA A 233 -10.83 -6.88 16.33
C ALA A 233 -12.27 -6.49 15.94
N ARG A 234 -12.77 -5.34 16.41
CA ARG A 234 -14.10 -4.82 16.03
C ARG A 234 -14.13 -4.22 14.62
N LEU A 235 -13.03 -3.62 14.15
CA LEU A 235 -12.93 -3.02 12.82
C LEU A 235 -12.74 -4.06 11.73
N VAL A 236 -12.01 -5.15 12.02
CA VAL A 236 -11.59 -6.13 11.02
C VAL A 236 -12.75 -6.72 10.21
N PRO A 237 -13.92 -7.11 10.77
CA PRO A 237 -15.03 -7.64 9.97
C PRO A 237 -15.55 -6.67 8.91
N GLU A 238 -15.69 -5.39 9.24
CA GLU A 238 -16.17 -4.37 8.31
C GLU A 238 -15.13 -4.11 7.21
N ILE A 239 -13.85 -4.04 7.57
CA ILE A 239 -12.74 -3.91 6.62
C ILE A 239 -12.72 -5.11 5.65
N LEU A 240 -12.82 -6.33 6.15
CA LEU A 240 -12.83 -7.53 5.31
C LEU A 240 -14.03 -7.56 4.37
N GLN A 241 -15.22 -7.20 4.86
CA GLN A 241 -16.41 -7.06 4.01
C GLN A 241 -16.20 -6.01 2.92
N HIS A 242 -15.61 -4.86 3.25
CA HIS A 242 -15.27 -3.81 2.26
C HIS A 242 -14.28 -4.32 1.20
N LEU A 243 -13.31 -5.14 1.59
CA LEU A 243 -12.34 -5.78 0.70
C LEU A 243 -12.91 -6.98 -0.08
N GLY A 244 -14.16 -7.38 0.20
CA GLY A 244 -14.85 -8.47 -0.48
C GLY A 244 -14.52 -9.88 0.03
N TYR A 245 -14.07 -9.98 1.30
CA TYR A 245 -13.88 -11.24 2.02
C TYR A 245 -15.07 -11.59 2.88
#